data_77940e8ccb551e3412c521017afd5f89
#
_entry.id   77940e8ccb551e3412c521017afd5f89
#
_cell.length_a   1.000
_cell.length_b   1.000
_cell.length_c   1.000
_cell.angle_alpha   90.00
_cell.angle_beta   90.00
_cell.angle_gamma   90.00
#
_symmetry.space_group_name_H-M   'P 1'
#
loop_
_entity.id
_entity.type
_entity.pdbx_description
1 polymer ?
#
loop_
_entity_poly.entity_id
_entity_poly.type
_entity_poly.pdbx_seq_one_letter_code
_entity_poly.pdbx_strand_id
1 'polypeptide(L)' 'MNWDQIKGNWKQVKGKVKEKWGKLTDDDLNVIEGRREQLEGKLQQRYGYAKDQAHKDVDDWFKTLK' A
#
# COMPACT_ATOMS: atom_id res chain seq x y z
N MET A 1 6.36 -8.44 10.40
CA MET A 1 5.01 -7.83 10.35
C MET A 1 4.19 -8.55 9.30
N ASN A 2 2.90 -8.73 9.53
CA ASN A 2 1.99 -9.35 8.55
C ASN A 2 0.88 -8.36 8.20
N TRP A 3 0.05 -8.72 7.22
CA TRP A 3 -1.00 -7.81 6.76
C TRP A 3 -2.09 -7.56 7.80
N ASP A 4 -2.34 -8.52 8.69
CA ASP A 4 -3.27 -8.29 9.80
C ASP A 4 -2.74 -7.21 10.74
N GLN A 5 -1.45 -7.21 11.01
CA GLN A 5 -0.82 -6.17 11.81
C GLN A 5 -0.86 -4.81 11.10
N ILE A 6 -0.63 -4.80 9.79
CA ILE A 6 -0.72 -3.58 9.00
C ILE A 6 -2.13 -3.01 9.07
N LYS A 7 -3.13 -3.86 8.93
CA LYS A 7 -4.53 -3.46 9.03
C LYS A 7 -4.85 -2.89 10.42
N GLY A 8 -4.37 -3.55 11.47
CA GLY A 8 -4.59 -3.11 12.85
C GLY A 8 -3.87 -1.81 13.19
N ASN A 9 -2.75 -1.52 12.53
CA ASN A 9 -1.96 -0.32 12.74
C ASN A 9 -2.04 0.65 11.57
N TRP A 10 -3.10 0.57 10.78
CA TRP A 10 -3.19 1.32 9.53
C TRP A 10 -2.96 2.82 9.69
N LYS A 11 -3.46 3.39 10.78
CA LYS A 11 -3.30 4.81 11.04
C LYS A 11 -1.84 5.24 11.06
N GLN A 12 -0.95 4.36 11.53
CA GLN A 12 0.49 4.61 11.54
C GLN A 12 1.15 4.21 10.22
N VAL A 13 0.71 3.08 9.66
CA VAL A 13 1.32 2.53 8.45
C VAL A 13 1.00 3.37 7.22
N LYS A 14 -0.19 4.00 7.17
CA LYS A 14 -0.58 4.78 6.00
C LYS A 14 0.39 5.91 5.68
N GLY A 15 1.04 6.47 6.69
CA GLY A 15 2.06 7.49 6.47
C GLY A 15 3.26 6.95 5.69
N LYS A 16 3.66 5.72 6.00
CA LYS A 16 4.75 5.06 5.29
C LYS A 16 4.37 4.71 3.87
N VAL A 17 3.12 4.31 3.66
CA VAL A 17 2.60 4.03 2.31
C VAL A 17 2.64 5.31 1.47
N LYS A 18 2.18 6.41 2.01
CA LYS A 18 2.18 7.68 1.29
C LYS A 18 3.59 8.16 1.01
N GLU A 19 4.52 7.93 1.92
CA GLU A 19 5.92 8.28 1.73
C GLU A 19 6.53 7.51 0.55
N LYS A 20 6.20 6.23 0.44
CA LYS A 20 6.69 5.39 -0.66
C LYS A 20 5.98 5.72 -1.98
N TRP A 21 4.67 5.92 -1.93
CA TRP A 21 3.85 6.15 -3.13
C TRP A 21 3.11 7.48 -3.00
N GLY A 22 3.82 8.55 -3.33
CA GLY A 22 3.31 9.92 -3.15
C GLY A 22 2.10 10.29 -3.98
N LYS A 23 1.81 9.52 -5.05
CA LYS A 23 0.62 9.77 -5.89
C LYS A 23 -0.68 9.29 -5.24
N LEU A 24 -0.60 8.49 -4.19
CA LEU A 24 -1.79 8.06 -3.47
C LEU A 24 -2.34 9.23 -2.66
N THR A 25 -3.65 9.45 -2.75
CA THR A 25 -4.32 10.49 -1.98
C THR A 25 -4.75 9.97 -0.62
N ASP A 26 -5.13 10.89 0.27
CA ASP A 26 -5.66 10.48 1.58
C ASP A 26 -6.92 9.65 1.42
N ASP A 27 -7.77 9.96 0.45
CA ASP A 27 -8.96 9.16 0.15
C ASP A 27 -8.57 7.75 -0.28
N ASP A 28 -7.52 7.63 -1.12
CA ASP A 28 -7.01 6.31 -1.52
C ASP A 28 -6.58 5.51 -0.29
N LEU A 29 -5.85 6.14 0.60
CA LEU A 29 -5.36 5.48 1.81
C LEU A 29 -6.51 5.03 2.72
N ASN A 30 -7.55 5.84 2.81
CA ASN A 30 -8.74 5.48 3.60
C ASN A 30 -9.47 4.27 3.00
N VAL A 31 -9.52 4.18 1.67
CA VAL A 31 -10.13 3.03 0.99
C VAL A 31 -9.29 1.77 1.19
N ILE A 32 -7.96 1.92 1.14
CA ILE A 32 -7.05 0.78 1.28
C ILE A 32 -7.19 0.10 2.65
N GLU A 33 -7.22 0.87 3.72
CA GLU A 33 -7.42 0.38 5.10
C GLU A 33 -6.50 -0.78 5.49
N GLY A 34 -5.28 -0.81 4.94
CA GLY A 34 -4.34 -1.87 5.25
C GLY A 34 -4.56 -3.17 4.50
N ARG A 35 -5.41 -3.17 3.49
CA ARG A 35 -5.68 -4.35 2.67
C ARG A 35 -4.73 -4.36 1.48
N ARG A 36 -3.97 -5.44 1.34
CA ARG A 36 -2.99 -5.57 0.27
C ARG A 36 -3.60 -5.43 -1.12
N GLU A 37 -4.72 -6.10 -1.35
CA GLU A 37 -5.37 -6.08 -2.67
C GLU A 37 -5.80 -4.68 -3.05
N GLN A 38 -6.32 -3.92 -2.09
CA GLN A 38 -6.73 -2.54 -2.33
C GLN A 38 -5.52 -1.65 -2.63
N LEU A 39 -4.41 -1.87 -1.93
CA LEU A 39 -3.20 -1.11 -2.19
C LEU A 39 -2.69 -1.38 -3.60
N GLU A 40 -2.63 -2.64 -4.02
CA GLU A 40 -2.19 -3.00 -5.37
C GLU A 40 -3.11 -2.39 -6.42
N GLY A 41 -4.42 -2.41 -6.19
CA GLY A 41 -5.38 -1.81 -7.10
C GLY A 41 -5.20 -0.31 -7.25
N LYS A 42 -4.92 0.39 -6.16
CA LYS A 42 -4.66 1.82 -6.22
C LYS A 42 -3.35 2.13 -6.95
N LEU A 43 -2.33 1.31 -6.77
CA LEU A 43 -1.07 1.48 -7.50
C LEU A 43 -1.28 1.30 -9.00
N GLN A 44 -2.07 0.32 -9.41
CA GLN A 44 -2.42 0.15 -10.81
C GLN A 44 -3.16 1.38 -11.36
N GLN A 45 -4.07 1.92 -10.57
CA GLN A 45 -4.88 3.07 -10.99
C GLN A 45 -4.04 4.35 -11.07
N ARG A 46 -3.21 4.62 -10.07
CA ARG A 46 -2.50 5.90 -9.98
C ARG A 46 -1.19 5.93 -10.76
N TYR A 47 -0.52 4.79 -10.87
CA TYR A 47 0.77 4.69 -11.54
C TYR A 47 0.70 3.98 -12.89
N GLY A 48 -0.44 3.38 -13.21
CA GLY A 48 -0.57 2.61 -14.44
C GLY A 48 0.22 1.31 -14.43
N TYR A 49 0.54 0.78 -13.26
CA TYR A 49 1.28 -0.48 -13.18
C TYR A 49 0.46 -1.66 -13.65
N ALA A 50 1.12 -2.63 -14.29
CA ALA A 50 0.53 -3.94 -14.46
C ALA A 50 0.39 -4.61 -13.09
N LYS A 51 -0.50 -5.58 -12.99
CA LYS A 51 -0.76 -6.27 -11.72
C LYS A 51 0.51 -6.85 -11.11
N ASP A 52 1.36 -7.46 -11.93
CA ASP A 52 2.62 -8.06 -11.48
C ASP A 52 3.56 -7.01 -10.90
N GLN A 53 3.63 -5.85 -11.52
CA GLN A 53 4.50 -4.77 -11.06
C GLN A 53 3.99 -4.22 -9.72
N ALA A 54 2.69 -4.01 -9.60
CA ALA A 54 2.10 -3.53 -8.35
C ALA A 54 2.36 -4.54 -7.22
N HIS A 55 2.18 -5.82 -7.50
CA HIS A 55 2.41 -6.88 -6.53
C HIS A 55 3.87 -6.90 -6.06
N LYS A 56 4.80 -6.79 -6.99
CA LYS A 56 6.23 -6.79 -6.68
C LYS A 56 6.62 -5.57 -5.86
N ASP A 57 6.14 -4.40 -6.23
CA ASP A 57 6.44 -3.17 -5.49
C ASP A 57 5.96 -3.26 -4.05
N VAL A 58 4.76 -3.80 -3.86
CA VAL A 58 4.21 -3.97 -2.51
C VAL A 58 5.02 -4.99 -1.72
N ASP A 59 5.42 -6.11 -2.35
CA ASP A 59 6.26 -7.11 -1.69
C ASP A 59 7.59 -6.50 -1.25
N ASP A 60 8.24 -5.76 -2.12
CA ASP A 60 9.54 -5.16 -1.82
C ASP A 60 9.42 -4.16 -0.67
N TRP A 61 8.38 -3.34 -0.70
CA TRP A 61 8.13 -2.39 0.38
C TRP A 61 7.84 -3.10 1.69
N PHE A 62 7.01 -4.13 1.64
CA PHE A 62 6.61 -4.90 2.83
C PHE A 62 7.83 -5.46 3.56
N LYS A 63 8.84 -5.90 2.82
CA LYS A 63 10.07 -6.43 3.41
C LYS A 63 10.85 -5.39 4.20
N THR A 64 10.62 -4.11 3.93
CA THR A 64 11.31 -3.03 4.65
C THR A 64 10.65 -2.68 5.99
N LEU A 65 9.49 -3.25 6.27
CA LEU A 65 8.70 -2.92 7.47
C LEU A 65 9.05 -3.76 8.70
N LYS A 66 10.20 -4.32 8.79
CA LYS A 66 10.60 -5.14 9.93
C LYS A 66 10.76 -4.35 11.21
#